data_5af80940b3484c36706ef6480b3d18f7
#
_entry.id   5af80940b3484c36706ef6480b3d18f7
#
_cell.length_a   1.000
_cell.length_b   1.000
_cell.length_c   1.000
_cell.angle_alpha   90.00
_cell.angle_beta   90.00
_cell.angle_gamma   90.00
#
_symmetry.space_group_name_H-M   'P 1'
#
loop_
_entity.id
_entity.type
_entity.pdbx_description
1 polymer ?
#
loop_
_entity_poly.entity_id
_entity_poly.type
_entity_poly.pdbx_seq_one_letter_code
_entity_poly.pdbx_strand_id
1 'polypeptide(L)'
;MFQRKPFGRKITEPPARPAPAPAPMPRPVVEDDGKLRVIPKAVFEGPQGKFLKDLGFTPDDPHNIIPQAGDFDRMIKQSLARQEERRCRLEAELLEKYGHNSLRPYFICGEGVLNTQLGDWMIRSMQLLPYDEWNTIYLPTDAPTAAVMRLPQHPLASLTALDEVIHKNLAPVRDKVLVARATTMEAMEQAEGGYDPDLAARFLAYVDKEREGIVAYVERIKPLVIDLLADVQGNRP
;
A
#
# COMPACT_ATOMS: atom_id res chain seq x y z
N MET A 1 61.21 31.13 35.67
CA MET A 1 61.37 29.70 35.45
C MET A 1 60.00 29.06 35.59
N PHE A 2 59.24 28.86 34.52
CA PHE A 2 57.89 28.25 34.56
C PHE A 2 57.99 26.87 33.94
N GLN A 3 57.79 25.86 34.76
CA GLN A 3 57.69 24.47 34.32
C GLN A 3 56.30 24.20 33.76
N ARG A 4 56.20 23.90 32.46
CA ARG A 4 54.99 23.37 31.81
C ARG A 4 54.87 21.87 32.05
N LYS A 5 53.77 21.43 32.70
CA LYS A 5 53.36 20.02 32.80
C LYS A 5 52.80 19.55 31.46
N PRO A 6 53.14 18.37 30.96
CA PRO A 6 52.56 17.84 29.75
C PRO A 6 51.13 17.31 30.03
N PHE A 7 50.17 17.76 29.25
CA PHE A 7 48.78 17.22 29.21
C PHE A 7 48.80 15.88 28.50
N GLY A 8 48.71 14.79 29.25
CA GLY A 8 48.45 13.46 28.70
C GLY A 8 47.00 13.34 28.19
N ARG A 9 46.82 13.36 26.85
CA ARG A 9 45.58 12.98 26.23
C ARG A 9 45.39 11.46 26.41
N LYS A 10 44.39 11.05 27.20
CA LYS A 10 43.86 9.70 27.16
C LYS A 10 43.25 9.47 25.79
N ILE A 11 43.85 8.60 24.99
CA ILE A 11 43.24 8.07 23.77
C ILE A 11 42.14 7.09 24.23
N THR A 12 40.89 7.52 24.15
CA THR A 12 39.75 6.66 24.31
C THR A 12 39.63 5.81 23.04
N GLU A 13 39.75 4.50 23.20
CA GLU A 13 39.50 3.56 22.11
C GLU A 13 38.10 3.77 21.55
N PRO A 14 37.93 3.74 20.19
CA PRO A 14 36.63 3.84 19.57
C PRO A 14 35.75 2.65 20.00
N PRO A 15 34.43 2.87 20.21
CA PRO A 15 33.52 1.79 20.58
C PRO A 15 33.56 0.66 19.54
N ALA A 16 33.61 -0.57 20.03
CA ALA A 16 33.61 -1.76 19.20
C ALA A 16 32.45 -1.72 18.20
N ARG A 17 32.77 -1.98 16.92
CA ARG A 17 31.73 -2.08 15.88
C ARG A 17 30.69 -3.11 16.31
N PRO A 18 29.37 -2.79 16.22
CA PRO A 18 28.33 -3.78 16.44
C PRO A 18 28.55 -4.98 15.52
N ALA A 19 28.36 -6.17 16.04
CA ALA A 19 28.45 -7.40 15.26
C ALA A 19 27.53 -7.32 14.03
N PRO A 20 27.97 -7.81 12.85
CA PRO A 20 27.13 -7.83 11.66
C PRO A 20 25.83 -8.58 11.97
N ALA A 21 24.71 -8.00 11.57
CA ALA A 21 23.42 -8.66 11.68
C ALA A 21 23.47 -10.05 11.02
N PRO A 22 22.83 -11.07 11.62
CA PRO A 22 22.80 -12.40 11.03
C PRO A 22 22.26 -12.31 9.60
N ALA A 23 22.94 -12.99 8.68
CA ALA A 23 22.52 -13.04 7.28
C ALA A 23 21.05 -13.48 7.21
N PRO A 24 20.21 -12.83 6.39
CA PRO A 24 18.81 -13.25 6.24
C PRO A 24 18.80 -14.71 5.80
N MET A 25 18.04 -15.54 6.52
CA MET A 25 17.85 -16.94 6.15
C MET A 25 17.35 -17.01 4.70
N PRO A 26 17.89 -17.92 3.87
CA PRO A 26 17.41 -18.09 2.51
C PRO A 26 15.91 -18.39 2.57
N ARG A 27 15.11 -17.54 1.92
CA ARG A 27 13.68 -17.78 1.77
C ARG A 27 13.51 -19.06 0.95
N PRO A 28 12.65 -20.00 1.36
CA PRO A 28 12.35 -21.14 0.53
C PRO A 28 11.82 -20.62 -0.82
N VAL A 29 12.47 -21.01 -1.90
CA VAL A 29 11.98 -20.75 -3.26
C VAL A 29 10.76 -21.66 -3.42
N VAL A 30 9.57 -21.08 -3.28
CA VAL A 30 8.32 -21.78 -3.58
C VAL A 30 8.10 -21.57 -5.07
N GLU A 31 8.16 -22.65 -5.86
CA GLU A 31 7.72 -22.64 -7.24
C GLU A 31 6.23 -22.25 -7.27
N ASP A 32 5.93 -21.08 -7.83
CA ASP A 32 4.59 -20.55 -7.96
C ASP A 32 3.89 -21.22 -9.16
N ASP A 33 3.09 -22.24 -8.86
CA ASP A 33 2.26 -22.96 -9.87
C ASP A 33 0.97 -22.19 -10.22
N GLY A 34 0.84 -20.95 -9.74
CA GLY A 34 -0.31 -20.09 -10.03
C GLY A 34 -1.64 -20.52 -9.38
N LYS A 35 -1.66 -21.56 -8.55
CA LYS A 35 -2.85 -22.02 -7.86
C LYS A 35 -3.05 -21.30 -6.54
N LEU A 36 -4.27 -20.85 -6.29
CA LEU A 36 -4.68 -20.36 -4.97
C LEU A 36 -4.48 -21.52 -3.97
N ARG A 37 -3.58 -21.32 -3.00
CA ARG A 37 -3.30 -22.37 -2.01
C ARG A 37 -4.24 -22.21 -0.84
N VAL A 38 -5.10 -23.19 -0.66
CA VAL A 38 -5.83 -23.42 0.59
C VAL A 38 -4.79 -23.74 1.67
N ILE A 39 -4.96 -23.18 2.87
CA ILE A 39 -4.07 -23.47 3.98
C ILE A 39 -4.11 -24.97 4.27
N PRO A 40 -3.00 -25.70 4.16
CA PRO A 40 -3.00 -27.13 4.44
C PRO A 40 -3.43 -27.41 5.87
N LYS A 41 -4.26 -28.44 6.08
CA LYS A 41 -4.71 -28.88 7.42
C LYS A 41 -3.55 -29.07 8.41
N ALA A 42 -2.40 -29.56 7.95
CA ALA A 42 -1.20 -29.72 8.74
C ALA A 42 -0.68 -28.39 9.35
N VAL A 43 -0.96 -27.24 8.76
CA VAL A 43 -0.57 -25.93 9.30
C VAL A 43 -1.41 -25.59 10.53
N PHE A 44 -2.68 -26.02 10.58
CA PHE A 44 -3.57 -25.86 11.73
C PHE A 44 -3.20 -26.79 12.91
N GLU A 45 -2.47 -27.85 12.66
CA GLU A 45 -1.97 -28.78 13.66
C GLU A 45 -0.58 -28.37 14.19
N GLY A 46 0.07 -27.43 13.51
CA GLY A 46 1.39 -26.89 13.87
C GLY A 46 1.35 -25.71 14.85
N PRO A 47 2.53 -25.15 15.18
CA PRO A 47 2.66 -24.01 16.12
C PRO A 47 1.84 -22.78 15.74
N GLN A 48 1.57 -22.61 14.44
CA GLN A 48 0.79 -21.50 13.88
C GLN A 48 -0.72 -21.78 13.88
N GLY A 49 -1.12 -23.00 14.17
CA GLY A 49 -2.53 -23.43 14.10
C GLY A 49 -3.44 -22.68 15.08
N LYS A 50 -2.93 -22.40 16.28
CA LYS A 50 -3.66 -21.58 17.26
C LYS A 50 -3.87 -20.15 16.72
N PHE A 51 -2.84 -19.54 16.20
CA PHE A 51 -2.90 -18.18 15.62
C PHE A 51 -3.87 -18.10 14.42
N LEU A 52 -3.88 -19.13 13.55
CA LEU A 52 -4.83 -19.21 12.44
C LEU A 52 -6.26 -19.36 12.91
N LYS A 53 -6.51 -20.22 13.91
CA LYS A 53 -7.83 -20.38 14.55
C LYS A 53 -8.26 -19.09 15.23
N ASP A 54 -7.37 -18.41 15.94
CA ASP A 54 -7.61 -17.12 16.58
C ASP A 54 -7.95 -16.02 15.55
N LEU A 55 -7.50 -16.17 14.29
CA LEU A 55 -7.89 -15.33 13.14
C LEU A 55 -9.21 -15.74 12.48
N GLY A 56 -9.88 -16.79 12.98
CA GLY A 56 -11.14 -17.29 12.44
C GLY A 56 -10.99 -18.26 11.26
N PHE A 57 -9.78 -18.73 10.95
CA PHE A 57 -9.57 -19.76 9.93
C PHE A 57 -9.87 -21.14 10.48
N THR A 58 -10.66 -21.93 9.77
CA THR A 58 -10.94 -23.34 10.11
C THR A 58 -10.26 -24.28 9.12
N PRO A 59 -9.77 -25.46 9.56
CA PRO A 59 -9.00 -26.38 8.70
C PRO A 59 -9.70 -26.85 7.44
N ASP A 60 -11.03 -26.85 7.43
CA ASP A 60 -11.87 -27.44 6.38
C ASP A 60 -12.60 -26.38 5.53
N ASP A 61 -12.36 -25.07 5.74
CA ASP A 61 -12.99 -24.02 4.96
C ASP A 61 -12.27 -23.83 3.61
N PRO A 62 -12.96 -24.10 2.47
CA PRO A 62 -12.39 -23.91 1.14
C PRO A 62 -12.10 -22.43 0.81
N HIS A 63 -12.63 -21.49 1.61
CA HIS A 63 -12.40 -20.05 1.45
C HIS A 63 -11.23 -19.52 2.30
N ASN A 64 -10.56 -20.39 3.06
CA ASN A 64 -9.34 -20.04 3.80
C ASN A 64 -8.14 -19.76 2.88
N ILE A 65 -8.33 -18.85 1.96
CA ILE A 65 -7.26 -18.40 1.06
C ILE A 65 -6.52 -17.28 1.76
N ILE A 66 -5.40 -17.60 2.41
CA ILE A 66 -4.46 -16.55 2.86
C ILE A 66 -3.62 -16.16 1.63
N PRO A 67 -3.63 -14.90 1.23
CA PRO A 67 -2.65 -14.40 0.27
C PRO A 67 -1.25 -14.64 0.86
N GLN A 68 -0.48 -15.53 0.22
CA GLN A 68 0.92 -15.72 0.60
C GLN A 68 1.72 -14.49 0.18
N ALA A 69 2.93 -14.30 0.73
CA ALA A 69 3.77 -13.16 0.36
C ALA A 69 3.98 -13.06 -1.17
N GLY A 70 4.10 -14.19 -1.87
CA GLY A 70 4.18 -14.25 -3.33
C GLY A 70 2.89 -13.85 -4.06
N ASP A 71 1.73 -13.99 -3.43
CA ASP A 71 0.45 -13.55 -4.02
C ASP A 71 0.33 -12.04 -4.04
N PHE A 72 0.81 -11.34 -3.01
CA PHE A 72 0.87 -9.88 -3.01
C PHE A 72 1.80 -9.36 -4.10
N ASP A 73 2.98 -9.94 -4.24
CA ASP A 73 3.92 -9.56 -5.30
C ASP A 73 3.30 -9.78 -6.69
N ARG A 74 2.58 -10.88 -6.88
CA ARG A 74 1.84 -11.15 -8.11
C ARG A 74 0.71 -10.15 -8.34
N MET A 75 -0.10 -9.85 -7.32
CA MET A 75 -1.17 -8.85 -7.40
C MET A 75 -0.62 -7.47 -7.75
N ILE A 76 0.48 -7.05 -7.12
CA ILE A 76 1.16 -5.79 -7.42
C ILE A 76 1.67 -5.78 -8.87
N LYS A 77 2.31 -6.85 -9.34
CA LYS A 77 2.79 -6.96 -10.74
C LYS A 77 1.63 -6.92 -11.74
N GLN A 78 0.52 -7.58 -11.45
CA GLN A 78 -0.68 -7.55 -12.29
C GLN A 78 -1.32 -6.15 -12.30
N SER A 79 -1.37 -5.47 -11.17
CA SER A 79 -1.86 -4.08 -11.07
C SER A 79 -0.99 -3.14 -11.91
N LEU A 80 0.34 -3.27 -11.83
CA LEU A 80 1.29 -2.51 -12.64
C LEU A 80 1.11 -2.79 -14.15
N ALA A 81 0.94 -4.06 -14.53
CA ALA A 81 0.70 -4.42 -15.93
C ALA A 81 -0.61 -3.81 -16.47
N ARG A 82 -1.69 -3.86 -15.69
CA ARG A 82 -2.97 -3.20 -16.05
C ARG A 82 -2.84 -1.68 -16.17
N GLN A 83 -2.05 -1.06 -15.29
CA GLN A 83 -1.77 0.37 -15.35
C GLN A 83 -1.03 0.73 -16.66
N GLU A 84 -0.01 -0.03 -17.00
CA GLU A 84 0.78 0.17 -18.22
C GLU A 84 -0.07 -0.02 -19.48
N GLU A 85 -0.91 -1.05 -19.52
CA GLU A 85 -1.87 -1.27 -20.60
C GLU A 85 -2.84 -0.09 -20.76
N ARG A 86 -3.38 0.45 -19.66
CA ARG A 86 -4.24 1.64 -19.69
C ARG A 86 -3.49 2.87 -20.24
N ARG A 87 -2.24 3.06 -19.79
CA ARG A 87 -1.40 4.16 -20.27
C ARG A 87 -1.19 4.06 -21.79
N CYS A 88 -0.75 2.89 -22.27
CA CYS A 88 -0.52 2.66 -23.69
C CYS A 88 -1.78 2.88 -24.54
N ARG A 89 -2.95 2.46 -24.06
CA ARG A 89 -4.22 2.69 -24.75
C ARG A 89 -4.56 4.17 -24.85
N LEU A 90 -4.44 4.92 -23.75
CA LEU A 90 -4.68 6.36 -23.73
C LEU A 90 -3.69 7.12 -24.61
N GLU A 91 -2.42 6.73 -24.63
CA GLU A 91 -1.41 7.33 -25.51
C GLU A 91 -1.70 7.06 -26.99
N ALA A 92 -2.18 5.87 -27.33
CA ALA A 92 -2.58 5.55 -28.69
C ALA A 92 -3.78 6.40 -29.17
N GLU A 93 -4.80 6.54 -28.31
CA GLU A 93 -5.97 7.39 -28.58
C GLU A 93 -5.58 8.87 -28.76
N LEU A 94 -4.68 9.39 -27.92
CA LEU A 94 -4.19 10.76 -28.01
C LEU A 94 -3.36 10.99 -29.27
N LEU A 95 -2.49 10.02 -29.61
CA LEU A 95 -1.66 10.10 -30.81
C LEU A 95 -2.52 10.13 -32.08
N GLU A 96 -3.52 9.24 -32.18
CA GLU A 96 -4.45 9.19 -33.30
C GLU A 96 -5.24 10.51 -33.45
N LYS A 97 -5.72 11.07 -32.33
CA LYS A 97 -6.61 12.23 -32.36
C LYS A 97 -5.88 13.58 -32.48
N TYR A 98 -4.69 13.68 -31.88
CA TYR A 98 -4.00 14.96 -31.70
C TYR A 98 -2.54 14.99 -32.12
N GLY A 99 -1.95 13.85 -32.45
CA GLY A 99 -0.53 13.75 -32.82
C GLY A 99 0.46 13.87 -31.65
N HIS A 100 -0.04 13.91 -30.40
CA HIS A 100 0.76 14.02 -29.18
C HIS A 100 0.25 13.02 -28.14
N ASN A 101 1.15 12.30 -27.45
CA ASN A 101 0.77 11.17 -26.61
C ASN A 101 1.65 10.95 -25.36
N SER A 102 2.41 11.92 -24.92
CA SER A 102 3.35 11.69 -23.81
C SER A 102 2.64 11.77 -22.45
N LEU A 103 2.37 10.62 -21.81
CA LEU A 103 1.69 10.49 -20.52
C LEU A 103 2.58 9.81 -19.46
N ARG A 104 2.37 10.21 -18.22
CA ARG A 104 2.93 9.55 -17.04
C ARG A 104 1.88 9.37 -15.96
N PRO A 105 1.85 8.20 -15.27
CA PRO A 105 0.98 8.02 -14.12
C PRO A 105 1.42 8.91 -12.95
N TYR A 106 0.47 9.58 -12.35
CA TYR A 106 0.60 10.28 -11.07
C TYR A 106 -0.25 9.57 -10.04
N PHE A 107 0.33 9.23 -8.89
CA PHE A 107 -0.37 8.52 -7.82
C PHE A 107 -0.87 9.50 -6.77
N ILE A 108 -2.16 9.44 -6.48
CA ILE A 108 -2.81 10.28 -5.46
C ILE A 108 -2.25 9.93 -4.07
N CYS A 109 -2.26 8.64 -3.72
CA CYS A 109 -1.50 8.14 -2.58
C CYS A 109 -0.08 7.86 -3.07
N GLY A 110 0.82 8.83 -2.88
CA GLY A 110 2.21 8.76 -3.29
C GLY A 110 3.08 7.95 -2.34
N GLU A 111 4.39 8.00 -2.56
CA GLU A 111 5.37 7.26 -1.73
C GLU A 111 5.30 7.68 -0.25
N GLY A 112 5.00 8.94 0.04
CA GLY A 112 4.86 9.45 1.41
C GLY A 112 3.69 8.84 2.17
N VAL A 113 2.69 8.27 1.49
CA VAL A 113 1.60 7.49 2.09
C VAL A 113 1.91 6.00 2.04
N LEU A 114 2.28 5.48 0.87
CA LEU A 114 2.40 4.04 0.62
C LEU A 114 3.55 3.39 1.40
N ASN A 115 4.63 4.12 1.68
CA ASN A 115 5.78 3.63 2.47
C ASN A 115 5.58 3.75 4.00
N THR A 116 4.35 3.97 4.45
CA THR A 116 3.99 4.08 5.87
C THR A 116 3.16 2.88 6.34
N GLN A 117 2.92 2.79 7.64
CA GLN A 117 1.99 1.79 8.21
C GLN A 117 0.56 1.90 7.64
N LEU A 118 0.14 3.11 7.24
CA LEU A 118 -1.15 3.31 6.58
C LEU A 118 -1.14 2.64 5.20
N GLY A 119 -0.10 2.88 4.41
CA GLY A 119 0.04 2.26 3.09
C GLY A 119 0.15 0.74 3.14
N ASP A 120 0.94 0.19 4.08
CA ASP A 120 1.02 -1.26 4.28
C ASP A 120 -0.35 -1.86 4.64
N TRP A 121 -1.11 -1.21 5.52
CA TRP A 121 -2.47 -1.61 5.86
C TRP A 121 -3.42 -1.53 4.65
N MET A 122 -3.36 -0.46 3.86
CA MET A 122 -4.19 -0.30 2.66
C MET A 122 -3.93 -1.44 1.66
N ILE A 123 -2.66 -1.77 1.42
CA ILE A 123 -2.28 -2.82 0.47
C ILE A 123 -2.65 -4.21 1.00
N ARG A 124 -2.26 -4.55 2.22
CA ARG A 124 -2.35 -5.91 2.75
C ARG A 124 -3.71 -6.25 3.34
N SER A 125 -4.34 -5.29 4.04
CA SER A 125 -5.60 -5.55 4.74
C SER A 125 -6.81 -5.15 3.91
N MET A 126 -6.71 -4.04 3.14
CA MET A 126 -7.80 -3.55 2.30
C MET A 126 -7.68 -3.98 0.85
N GLN A 127 -6.57 -4.61 0.45
CA GLN A 127 -6.28 -5.03 -0.94
C GLN A 127 -6.38 -3.87 -1.95
N LEU A 128 -6.03 -2.67 -1.51
CA LEU A 128 -5.98 -1.46 -2.33
C LEU A 128 -4.60 -1.37 -2.99
N LEU A 129 -4.48 -1.87 -4.21
CA LEU A 129 -3.19 -1.92 -4.90
C LEU A 129 -2.80 -0.53 -5.42
N PRO A 130 -1.51 -0.13 -5.27
CA PRO A 130 -1.06 1.23 -5.55
C PRO A 130 -1.18 1.64 -7.02
N TYR A 131 -1.13 0.68 -7.96
CA TYR A 131 -1.17 0.91 -9.40
C TYR A 131 -2.58 0.77 -10.00
N ASP A 132 -3.61 0.55 -9.20
CA ASP A 132 -4.98 0.46 -9.67
C ASP A 132 -5.55 1.85 -9.99
N GLU A 133 -6.63 1.85 -10.75
CA GLU A 133 -7.24 3.06 -11.31
C GLU A 133 -7.66 4.06 -10.23
N TRP A 134 -8.14 3.57 -9.08
CA TRP A 134 -8.56 4.42 -7.97
C TRP A 134 -7.46 5.39 -7.52
N ASN A 135 -6.18 4.98 -7.59
CA ASN A 135 -5.02 5.76 -7.13
C ASN A 135 -4.29 6.49 -8.26
N THR A 136 -4.70 6.33 -9.52
CA THR A 136 -3.92 6.80 -10.67
C THR A 136 -4.66 7.86 -11.45
N ILE A 137 -3.96 8.95 -11.82
CA ILE A 137 -4.30 9.86 -12.90
C ILE A 137 -3.16 9.87 -13.90
N TYR A 138 -3.48 10.06 -15.20
CA TYR A 138 -2.46 10.16 -16.25
C TYR A 138 -2.27 11.63 -16.61
N LEU A 139 -1.06 12.13 -16.37
CA LEU A 139 -0.71 13.53 -16.65
C LEU A 139 0.26 13.62 -17.81
N PRO A 140 0.12 14.64 -18.66
CA PRO A 140 1.04 14.88 -19.77
C PRO A 140 2.44 15.22 -19.27
N THR A 141 3.48 14.78 -19.99
CA THR A 141 4.86 15.08 -19.66
C THR A 141 5.44 16.24 -20.51
N ASP A 142 4.74 16.65 -21.55
CA ASP A 142 5.12 17.75 -22.43
C ASP A 142 4.00 18.80 -22.58
N ALA A 143 4.38 20.02 -22.97
CA ALA A 143 3.46 21.14 -23.10
C ALA A 143 2.42 20.95 -24.24
N PRO A 144 2.74 20.38 -25.42
CA PRO A 144 1.76 20.12 -26.45
C PRO A 144 0.65 19.17 -25.99
N THR A 145 1.01 18.05 -25.34
CA THR A 145 0.03 17.09 -24.80
C THR A 145 -0.79 17.74 -23.68
N ALA A 146 -0.17 18.55 -22.80
CA ALA A 146 -0.84 19.28 -21.74
C ALA A 146 -1.91 20.26 -22.28
N ALA A 147 -1.57 21.01 -23.33
CA ALA A 147 -2.49 21.95 -23.95
C ALA A 147 -3.70 21.24 -24.58
N VAL A 148 -3.48 20.10 -25.25
CA VAL A 148 -4.55 19.31 -25.87
C VAL A 148 -5.48 18.69 -24.82
N MET A 149 -4.93 18.13 -23.74
CA MET A 149 -5.70 17.50 -22.67
C MET A 149 -6.33 18.51 -21.71
N ARG A 150 -5.88 19.75 -21.72
CA ARG A 150 -6.22 20.79 -20.72
C ARG A 150 -5.94 20.33 -19.30
N LEU A 151 -4.80 19.67 -19.12
CA LEU A 151 -4.32 19.16 -17.84
C LEU A 151 -2.97 19.79 -17.50
N PRO A 152 -2.62 19.90 -16.20
CA PRO A 152 -1.27 20.27 -15.80
C PRO A 152 -0.27 19.21 -16.28
N GLN A 153 0.99 19.62 -16.46
CA GLN A 153 2.06 18.66 -16.72
C GLN A 153 2.33 17.81 -15.48
N HIS A 154 2.88 16.62 -15.69
CA HIS A 154 3.30 15.75 -14.61
C HIS A 154 4.36 16.48 -13.76
N PRO A 155 4.17 16.61 -12.42
CA PRO A 155 5.13 17.28 -11.57
C PRO A 155 6.43 16.46 -11.46
N LEU A 156 7.56 17.13 -11.31
CA LEU A 156 8.86 16.47 -11.11
C LEU A 156 9.02 15.89 -9.71
N ALA A 157 8.25 16.36 -8.74
CA ALA A 157 8.26 15.91 -7.36
C ALA A 157 6.84 15.65 -6.85
N SER A 158 6.72 14.75 -5.87
CA SER A 158 5.46 14.51 -5.16
C SER A 158 5.05 15.73 -4.32
N LEU A 159 3.74 15.88 -4.12
CA LEU A 159 3.17 16.93 -3.28
C LEU A 159 3.09 16.43 -1.82
N THR A 160 4.09 16.75 -1.01
CA THR A 160 4.12 16.37 0.42
C THR A 160 2.86 16.80 1.18
N ALA A 161 2.33 18.00 0.88
CA ALA A 161 1.09 18.48 1.48
C ALA A 161 -0.12 17.58 1.16
N LEU A 162 -0.15 16.95 -0.02
CA LEU A 162 -1.19 15.99 -0.38
C LEU A 162 -1.07 14.72 0.46
N ASP A 163 0.15 14.19 0.64
CA ASP A 163 0.39 13.02 1.46
C ASP A 163 -0.08 13.24 2.92
N GLU A 164 0.18 14.43 3.49
CA GLU A 164 -0.29 14.81 4.82
C GLU A 164 -1.82 14.84 4.92
N VAL A 165 -2.50 15.41 3.92
CA VAL A 165 -3.97 15.46 3.85
C VAL A 165 -4.55 14.05 3.77
N ILE A 166 -3.98 13.18 2.94
CA ILE A 166 -4.41 11.80 2.81
C ILE A 166 -4.22 11.05 4.13
N HIS A 167 -3.04 11.17 4.73
CA HIS A 167 -2.75 10.58 6.05
C HIS A 167 -3.77 11.00 7.10
N LYS A 168 -4.03 12.28 7.22
CA LYS A 168 -4.99 12.85 8.18
C LYS A 168 -6.41 12.30 8.01
N ASN A 169 -6.81 12.03 6.77
CA ASN A 169 -8.18 11.55 6.50
C ASN A 169 -8.31 10.03 6.56
N LEU A 170 -7.27 9.27 6.18
CA LEU A 170 -7.35 7.82 6.11
C LEU A 170 -6.85 7.09 7.37
N ALA A 171 -5.95 7.69 8.16
CA ALA A 171 -5.50 7.08 9.41
C ALA A 171 -6.67 6.79 10.40
N PRO A 172 -7.66 7.69 10.58
CA PRO A 172 -8.82 7.38 11.42
C PRO A 172 -9.68 6.22 10.89
N VAL A 173 -9.73 6.00 9.57
CA VAL A 173 -10.44 4.86 8.96
C VAL A 173 -9.71 3.56 9.32
N ARG A 174 -8.39 3.53 9.16
CA ARG A 174 -7.57 2.40 9.60
C ARG A 174 -7.81 2.06 11.05
N ASP A 175 -7.76 3.06 11.94
CA ASP A 175 -7.88 2.85 13.38
C ASP A 175 -9.27 2.29 13.75
N LYS A 176 -10.33 2.76 13.10
CA LYS A 176 -11.69 2.21 13.25
C LYS A 176 -11.77 0.75 12.81
N VAL A 177 -11.17 0.39 11.69
CA VAL A 177 -11.16 -1.00 11.20
C VAL A 177 -10.37 -1.89 12.15
N LEU A 178 -9.24 -1.43 12.67
CA LEU A 178 -8.44 -2.19 13.64
C LEU A 178 -9.18 -2.41 14.96
N VAL A 179 -9.90 -1.41 15.46
CA VAL A 179 -10.77 -1.56 16.66
C VAL A 179 -11.91 -2.54 16.37
N ALA A 180 -12.62 -2.38 15.26
CA ALA A 180 -13.70 -3.31 14.88
C ALA A 180 -13.19 -4.76 14.76
N ARG A 181 -11.98 -4.95 14.20
CA ARG A 181 -11.34 -6.27 14.14
C ARG A 181 -11.10 -6.85 15.53
N ALA A 182 -10.48 -6.06 16.43
CA ALA A 182 -10.21 -6.51 17.80
C ALA A 182 -11.49 -6.90 18.52
N THR A 183 -12.52 -6.05 18.48
CA THR A 183 -13.84 -6.34 19.10
C THR A 183 -14.50 -7.60 18.49
N THR A 184 -14.38 -7.79 17.19
CA THR A 184 -14.92 -8.98 16.52
C THR A 184 -14.18 -10.24 16.96
N MET A 185 -12.87 -10.19 17.10
CA MET A 185 -12.06 -11.32 17.58
C MET A 185 -12.39 -11.67 19.02
N GLU A 186 -12.50 -10.68 19.91
CA GLU A 186 -12.94 -10.90 21.30
C GLU A 186 -14.32 -11.56 21.38
N ALA A 187 -15.28 -11.10 20.55
CA ALA A 187 -16.62 -11.69 20.50
C ALA A 187 -16.60 -13.12 19.96
N MET A 188 -15.73 -13.41 18.98
CA MET A 188 -15.53 -14.78 18.48
C MET A 188 -14.93 -15.71 19.54
N GLU A 189 -13.96 -15.24 20.33
CA GLU A 189 -13.37 -16.03 21.43
C GLU A 189 -14.40 -16.39 22.50
N GLN A 190 -15.41 -15.54 22.72
CA GLN A 190 -16.48 -15.76 23.68
C GLN A 190 -17.63 -16.61 23.13
N ALA A 191 -17.69 -16.81 21.83
CA ALA A 191 -18.73 -17.62 21.20
C ALA A 191 -18.52 -19.13 21.49
N GLU A 192 -19.61 -19.85 21.63
CA GLU A 192 -19.58 -21.30 21.83
C GLU A 192 -18.99 -21.97 20.57
N GLY A 193 -17.82 -22.62 20.71
CA GLY A 193 -17.05 -23.18 19.61
C GLY A 193 -15.96 -22.27 19.02
N GLY A 194 -15.78 -21.04 19.51
CA GLY A 194 -14.65 -20.16 19.15
C GLY A 194 -14.72 -19.51 17.76
N TYR A 195 -15.82 -19.70 17.02
CA TYR A 195 -16.05 -19.12 15.70
C TYR A 195 -17.54 -18.89 15.41
N ASP A 196 -17.88 -17.65 15.06
CA ASP A 196 -19.22 -17.24 14.63
C ASP A 196 -19.15 -16.75 13.16
N PRO A 197 -19.68 -17.54 12.20
CA PRO A 197 -19.65 -17.19 10.78
C PRO A 197 -20.44 -15.91 10.44
N ASP A 198 -21.52 -15.63 11.18
CA ASP A 198 -22.33 -14.43 10.95
C ASP A 198 -21.56 -13.16 11.41
N LEU A 199 -20.82 -13.28 12.49
CA LEU A 199 -19.97 -12.20 12.99
C LEU A 199 -18.80 -11.94 12.02
N ALA A 200 -18.18 -13.01 11.50
CA ALA A 200 -17.14 -12.91 10.47
C ALA A 200 -17.66 -12.24 9.19
N ALA A 201 -18.83 -12.68 8.70
CA ALA A 201 -19.45 -12.08 7.51
C ALA A 201 -19.79 -10.60 7.70
N ARG A 202 -20.31 -10.21 8.88
CA ARG A 202 -20.56 -8.79 9.21
C ARG A 202 -19.29 -7.96 9.23
N PHE A 203 -18.21 -8.51 9.80
CA PHE A 203 -16.92 -7.81 9.80
C PHE A 203 -16.36 -7.65 8.38
N LEU A 204 -16.42 -8.69 7.54
CA LEU A 204 -15.98 -8.60 6.14
C LEU A 204 -16.79 -7.57 5.36
N ALA A 205 -18.11 -7.55 5.51
CA ALA A 205 -18.96 -6.54 4.88
C ALA A 205 -18.63 -5.11 5.35
N TYR A 206 -18.28 -4.95 6.63
CA TYR A 206 -17.80 -3.67 7.16
C TYR A 206 -16.47 -3.26 6.52
N VAL A 207 -15.49 -4.18 6.40
CA VAL A 207 -14.21 -3.92 5.74
C VAL A 207 -14.41 -3.53 4.27
N ASP A 208 -15.27 -4.23 3.54
CA ASP A 208 -15.59 -3.92 2.14
C ASP A 208 -16.19 -2.51 1.99
N LYS A 209 -17.12 -2.15 2.88
CA LYS A 209 -17.69 -0.79 2.89
C LYS A 209 -16.65 0.28 3.15
N GLU A 210 -15.73 0.07 4.11
CA GLU A 210 -14.66 1.04 4.38
C GLU A 210 -13.68 1.11 3.20
N ARG A 211 -13.38 -0.02 2.53
CA ARG A 211 -12.58 -0.05 1.30
C ARG A 211 -13.21 0.79 0.18
N GLU A 212 -14.50 0.60 -0.07
CA GLU A 212 -15.25 1.40 -1.05
C GLU A 212 -15.24 2.89 -0.66
N GLY A 213 -15.36 3.19 0.64
CA GLY A 213 -15.27 4.56 1.16
C GLY A 213 -13.91 5.21 0.89
N ILE A 214 -12.81 4.46 1.02
CA ILE A 214 -11.47 4.95 0.68
C ILE A 214 -11.35 5.24 -0.81
N VAL A 215 -11.78 4.30 -1.65
CA VAL A 215 -11.79 4.49 -3.12
C VAL A 215 -12.59 5.72 -3.51
N ALA A 216 -13.82 5.86 -3.00
CA ALA A 216 -14.67 7.00 -3.27
C ALA A 216 -14.08 8.34 -2.79
N TYR A 217 -13.38 8.32 -1.64
CA TYR A 217 -12.65 9.49 -1.15
C TYR A 217 -11.55 9.90 -2.12
N VAL A 218 -10.69 8.96 -2.53
CA VAL A 218 -9.58 9.23 -3.44
C VAL A 218 -10.09 9.70 -4.82
N GLU A 219 -11.11 9.03 -5.36
CA GLU A 219 -11.74 9.46 -6.64
C GLU A 219 -12.27 10.90 -6.56
N ARG A 220 -12.89 11.26 -5.44
CA ARG A 220 -13.43 12.63 -5.25
C ARG A 220 -12.34 13.69 -5.17
N ILE A 221 -11.15 13.38 -4.67
CA ILE A 221 -10.07 14.36 -4.58
C ILE A 221 -9.23 14.47 -5.86
N LYS A 222 -9.34 13.53 -6.82
CA LYS A 222 -8.61 13.59 -8.10
C LYS A 222 -8.74 14.95 -8.82
N PRO A 223 -9.95 15.50 -9.02
CA PRO A 223 -10.08 16.82 -9.64
C PRO A 223 -9.38 17.92 -8.84
N LEU A 224 -9.47 17.88 -7.50
CA LEU A 224 -8.81 18.86 -6.63
C LEU A 224 -7.27 18.78 -6.72
N VAL A 225 -6.73 17.58 -6.90
CA VAL A 225 -5.30 17.37 -7.12
C VAL A 225 -4.87 17.94 -8.47
N ILE A 226 -5.66 17.77 -9.52
CA ILE A 226 -5.41 18.37 -10.83
C ILE A 226 -5.38 19.88 -10.73
N ASP A 227 -6.36 20.49 -10.06
CA ASP A 227 -6.42 21.94 -9.85
C ASP A 227 -5.22 22.44 -9.06
N LEU A 228 -4.84 21.74 -7.99
CA LEU A 228 -3.68 22.07 -7.18
C LEU A 228 -2.37 22.02 -8.00
N LEU A 229 -2.21 21.00 -8.84
CA LEU A 229 -1.06 20.87 -9.73
C LEU A 229 -1.01 22.00 -10.76
N ALA A 230 -2.15 22.42 -11.30
CA ALA A 230 -2.25 23.56 -12.23
C ALA A 230 -1.86 24.88 -11.53
N ASP A 231 -2.28 25.07 -10.27
CA ASP A 231 -1.93 26.24 -9.47
C ASP A 231 -0.41 26.33 -9.20
N VAL A 232 0.19 25.22 -8.78
CA VAL A 232 1.63 25.15 -8.50
C VAL A 232 2.47 25.44 -9.74
N GLN A 233 1.97 25.09 -10.94
CA GLN A 233 2.65 25.34 -12.21
C GLN A 233 2.39 26.72 -12.80
N GLY A 234 1.53 27.52 -12.16
CA GLY A 234 1.15 28.84 -12.68
C GLY A 234 0.27 28.79 -13.95
N ASN A 235 -0.31 27.61 -14.22
CA ASN A 235 -1.11 27.33 -15.43
C ASN A 235 -2.62 27.49 -15.19
N ARG A 236 -3.05 28.40 -14.30
CA ARG A 236 -4.48 28.77 -14.26
C ARG A 236 -4.84 29.51 -15.53
N PRO A 237 -5.92 29.08 -16.22
CA PRO A 237 -6.44 29.81 -17.36
C PRO A 237 -7.01 31.19 -16.97
#